data_09e1b8ccfa0b948f6f325c310f382536
#
_entry.id   09e1b8ccfa0b948f6f325c310f382536
#
_cell.length_a   1.000
_cell.length_b   1.000
_cell.length_c   1.000
_cell.angle_alpha   90.00
_cell.angle_beta   90.00
_cell.angle_gamma   90.00
#
_symmetry.space_group_name_H-M   'P 1'
#
loop_
_entity.id
_entity.type
_entity.pdbx_description
1 polymer ?
#
loop_
_entity_poly.entity_id
_entity_poly.type
_entity_poly.pdbx_seq_one_letter_code
_entity_poly.pdbx_strand_id
1 'polypeptide(L)'
;MSITISLKSQNVERDVVIPVEWKDITVKYWGELSTIIKKHYSSATQEDEKKNNQTHELLESPLMEDLIKDNPLNDSQILKMNADIFSYITGLTKEETSLVDVSQITQVISLINKLTEEYKPKGMSSFEFEGQKYYFPSEFFRKSTYGDFIESTQLDMYIKDMENGRFDVLPEQMAILCRRLDEEYDEEAIPDKSEKFRGLTMDVIWEFSFFLTQQTERLVKLSPTYLVKQLQVQEL
;
A
#
# COMPACT_ATOMS: atom_id res chain seq x y z
N MET A 1 7.54 16.04 -5.50
CA MET A 1 8.38 16.59 -6.61
C MET A 1 8.68 15.45 -7.56
N SER A 2 8.24 15.53 -8.81
CA SER A 2 8.50 14.48 -9.80
C SER A 2 9.72 14.83 -10.65
N ILE A 3 10.44 13.83 -11.12
CA ILE A 3 11.60 13.98 -11.99
C ILE A 3 11.24 13.55 -13.39
N THR A 4 11.58 14.36 -14.40
CA THR A 4 11.44 13.97 -15.80
C THR A 4 12.73 13.34 -16.28
N ILE A 5 12.64 12.15 -16.88
CA ILE A 5 13.76 11.43 -17.48
C ILE A 5 13.47 11.26 -18.97
N SER A 6 14.42 11.69 -19.80
CA SER A 6 14.36 11.44 -21.24
C SER A 6 14.92 10.04 -21.53
N LEU A 7 14.03 9.12 -21.87
CA LEU A 7 14.41 7.77 -22.30
C LEU A 7 14.83 7.79 -23.76
N LYS A 8 15.99 7.21 -24.05
CA LYS A 8 16.51 7.04 -25.41
C LYS A 8 16.77 5.58 -25.69
N SER A 9 16.10 5.06 -26.69
CA SER A 9 16.31 3.74 -27.26
C SER A 9 16.45 3.87 -28.78
N GLN A 10 16.84 2.81 -29.47
CA GLN A 10 17.05 2.83 -30.92
C GLN A 10 15.87 3.39 -31.74
N ASN A 11 14.64 3.30 -31.22
CA ASN A 11 13.41 3.73 -31.91
C ASN A 11 12.45 4.56 -31.04
N VAL A 12 12.80 4.86 -29.78
CA VAL A 12 11.93 5.56 -28.84
C VAL A 12 12.71 6.67 -28.17
N GLU A 13 12.26 7.90 -28.36
CA GLU A 13 12.68 9.04 -27.53
C GLU A 13 11.42 9.55 -26.82
N ARG A 14 11.39 9.42 -25.50
CA ARG A 14 10.22 9.77 -24.70
C ARG A 14 10.62 10.33 -23.35
N ASP A 15 9.99 11.44 -22.98
CA ASP A 15 10.08 11.98 -21.63
C ASP A 15 9.08 11.29 -20.71
N VAL A 16 9.57 10.75 -19.62
CA VAL A 16 8.77 10.07 -18.61
C VAL A 16 8.89 10.79 -17.27
N VAL A 17 7.75 11.03 -16.62
CA VAL A 17 7.67 11.65 -15.31
C VAL A 17 7.69 10.56 -14.24
N ILE A 18 8.75 10.53 -13.45
CA ILE A 18 8.93 9.54 -12.37
C ILE A 18 8.56 10.20 -11.04
N PRO A 19 7.60 9.66 -10.28
CA PRO A 19 7.30 10.12 -8.94
C PRO A 19 8.46 9.78 -8.00
N VAL A 20 8.87 10.74 -7.17
CA VAL A 20 9.98 10.57 -6.22
C VAL A 20 9.60 10.89 -4.77
N GLU A 21 8.35 11.23 -4.54
CA GLU A 21 7.78 11.47 -3.21
C GLU A 21 6.42 10.78 -3.09
N TRP A 22 6.06 10.34 -1.91
CA TRP A 22 4.78 9.66 -1.65
C TRP A 22 3.55 10.49 -2.00
N LYS A 23 3.64 11.82 -1.91
CA LYS A 23 2.57 12.75 -2.32
C LYS A 23 2.34 12.82 -3.85
N ASP A 24 3.25 12.27 -4.65
CA ASP A 24 3.13 12.24 -6.12
C ASP A 24 2.54 10.89 -6.61
N ILE A 25 2.28 9.95 -5.71
CA ILE A 25 1.80 8.59 -6.00
C ILE A 25 0.42 8.42 -5.41
N THR A 26 -0.53 7.97 -6.23
CA THR A 26 -1.87 7.62 -5.72
C THR A 26 -1.89 6.21 -5.15
N VAL A 27 -2.88 5.92 -4.29
CA VAL A 27 -3.07 4.57 -3.74
C VAL A 27 -3.31 3.54 -4.84
N LYS A 28 -4.06 3.91 -5.86
CA LYS A 28 -4.29 3.06 -7.04
C LYS A 28 -2.97 2.70 -7.73
N TYR A 29 -2.17 3.71 -8.07
CA TYR A 29 -0.87 3.51 -8.73
C TYR A 29 0.05 2.59 -7.90
N TRP A 30 0.14 2.84 -6.59
CA TRP A 30 0.97 2.03 -5.70
C TRP A 30 0.45 0.60 -5.53
N GLY A 31 -0.87 0.42 -5.47
CA GLY A 31 -1.51 -0.90 -5.42
C GLY A 31 -1.18 -1.74 -6.65
N GLU A 32 -1.31 -1.18 -7.85
CA GLU A 32 -0.97 -1.84 -9.11
C GLU A 32 0.53 -2.20 -9.18
N LEU A 33 1.42 -1.29 -8.76
CA LEU A 33 2.85 -1.54 -8.69
C LEU A 33 3.19 -2.66 -7.69
N SER A 34 2.56 -2.65 -6.52
CA SER A 34 2.72 -3.69 -5.49
C SER A 34 2.27 -5.06 -6.00
N THR A 35 1.21 -5.11 -6.81
CA THR A 35 0.72 -6.35 -7.43
C THR A 35 1.73 -6.93 -8.41
N ILE A 36 2.39 -6.08 -9.21
CA ILE A 36 3.48 -6.53 -10.11
C ILE A 36 4.59 -7.20 -9.27
N ILE A 37 5.02 -6.55 -8.21
CA ILE A 37 6.07 -7.07 -7.32
C ILE A 37 5.65 -8.41 -6.70
N LYS A 38 4.48 -8.47 -6.07
CA LYS A 38 3.93 -9.69 -5.44
C LYS A 38 3.85 -10.87 -6.40
N LYS A 39 3.46 -10.63 -7.65
CA LYS A 39 3.36 -11.67 -8.69
C LYS A 39 4.71 -12.36 -8.95
N HIS A 40 5.81 -11.62 -8.96
CA HIS A 40 7.14 -12.20 -9.14
C HIS A 40 7.55 -13.06 -7.95
N TYR A 41 7.29 -12.61 -6.71
CA TYR A 41 7.56 -13.40 -5.51
C TYR A 41 6.70 -14.67 -5.43
N SER A 42 5.39 -14.57 -5.71
CA SER A 42 4.50 -15.75 -5.71
C SER A 42 4.87 -16.79 -6.76
N SER A 43 5.36 -16.36 -7.93
CA SER A 43 5.81 -17.27 -8.98
C SER A 43 7.09 -18.01 -8.59
N ALA A 44 7.99 -17.37 -7.85
CA ALA A 44 9.22 -17.98 -7.34
C ALA A 44 8.90 -19.08 -6.32
N THR A 45 7.95 -18.84 -5.41
CA THR A 45 7.52 -19.83 -4.40
C THR A 45 6.97 -21.11 -5.05
N GLN A 46 6.20 -21.00 -6.15
CA GLN A 46 5.64 -22.16 -6.85
C GLN A 46 6.69 -23.01 -7.58
N GLU A 47 7.78 -22.41 -8.03
CA GLU A 47 8.91 -23.15 -8.63
C GLU A 47 9.72 -23.92 -7.58
N ASP A 48 9.82 -23.40 -6.35
CA ASP A 48 10.53 -24.04 -5.24
C ASP A 48 9.67 -25.07 -4.48
N GLU A 49 8.35 -24.89 -4.40
CA GLU A 49 7.42 -25.87 -3.80
C GLU A 49 7.34 -27.20 -4.58
N LYS A 50 7.65 -27.18 -5.86
CA LYS A 50 7.83 -28.45 -6.60
C LYS A 50 9.07 -29.25 -6.13
N LYS A 51 9.92 -28.64 -5.32
CA LYS A 51 11.11 -29.30 -4.74
C LYS A 51 11.00 -29.63 -3.26
N ASN A 52 10.10 -28.98 -2.51
CA ASN A 52 9.92 -29.23 -1.08
C ASN A 52 8.46 -29.14 -0.66
N ASN A 53 7.84 -30.29 -0.33
CA ASN A 53 6.52 -30.40 0.27
C ASN A 53 6.52 -29.88 1.72
N GLN A 54 6.46 -28.57 1.94
CA GLN A 54 6.08 -28.01 3.24
C GLN A 54 5.30 -26.71 3.00
N THR A 55 4.00 -26.80 3.24
CA THR A 55 3.04 -25.70 3.32
C THR A 55 3.44 -24.74 4.44
N HIS A 56 3.86 -23.52 4.09
CA HIS A 56 3.83 -22.40 5.01
C HIS A 56 2.64 -21.50 4.66
N GLU A 57 1.74 -21.34 5.62
CA GLU A 57 0.69 -20.33 5.61
C GLU A 57 1.36 -18.94 5.55
N LEU A 58 1.24 -18.30 4.39
CA LEU A 58 1.60 -16.91 4.20
C LEU A 58 0.53 -16.04 4.87
N LEU A 59 0.73 -15.78 6.13
CA LEU A 59 -0.14 -14.95 6.97
C LEU A 59 0.55 -13.64 7.34
N GLU A 60 -0.17 -12.55 7.07
CA GLU A 60 -0.21 -11.35 7.89
C GLU A 60 1.11 -10.60 8.12
N SER A 61 1.62 -9.96 7.07
CA SER A 61 2.44 -8.78 7.32
C SER A 61 2.01 -7.62 6.42
N PRO A 62 1.80 -6.42 6.97
CA PRO A 62 1.45 -5.24 6.20
C PRO A 62 2.65 -4.66 5.42
N LEU A 63 3.84 -5.20 5.58
CA LEU A 63 5.07 -4.70 4.99
C LEU A 63 5.63 -5.72 3.99
N MET A 64 6.05 -5.22 2.82
CA MET A 64 6.74 -6.02 1.80
C MET A 64 8.01 -6.72 2.32
N GLU A 65 8.55 -6.27 3.44
CA GLU A 65 9.76 -6.83 4.05
C GLU A 65 9.68 -8.32 4.37
N ASP A 66 8.51 -8.82 4.78
CA ASP A 66 8.38 -10.24 5.15
C ASP A 66 8.30 -11.14 3.92
N LEU A 67 7.73 -10.66 2.81
CA LEU A 67 7.76 -11.37 1.53
C LEU A 67 9.19 -11.51 0.97
N ILE A 68 10.04 -10.53 1.26
CA ILE A 68 11.42 -10.48 0.76
C ILE A 68 12.34 -11.38 1.60
N LYS A 69 12.11 -11.52 2.91
CA LYS A 69 12.99 -12.26 3.82
C LYS A 69 12.97 -13.76 3.61
N ASP A 70 11.83 -14.33 3.25
CA ASP A 70 11.63 -15.78 3.23
C ASP A 70 11.84 -16.43 1.85
N ASN A 71 11.88 -15.63 0.77
CA ASN A 71 12.05 -16.18 -0.59
C ASN A 71 12.81 -15.22 -1.52
N PRO A 72 14.14 -15.23 -1.48
CA PRO A 72 14.93 -14.36 -2.34
C PRO A 72 14.78 -14.76 -3.82
N LEU A 73 14.36 -13.78 -4.64
CA LEU A 73 14.37 -13.93 -6.09
C LEU A 73 15.82 -14.15 -6.59
N ASN A 74 15.99 -15.02 -7.57
CA ASN A 74 17.27 -15.11 -8.26
C ASN A 74 17.49 -13.93 -9.21
N ASP A 75 18.74 -13.72 -9.67
CA ASP A 75 19.11 -12.56 -10.51
C ASP A 75 18.23 -12.42 -11.76
N SER A 76 17.86 -13.53 -12.41
CA SER A 76 17.01 -13.50 -13.59
C SER A 76 15.58 -13.05 -13.27
N GLN A 77 15.04 -13.46 -12.13
CA GLN A 77 13.72 -13.06 -11.64
C GLN A 77 13.72 -11.57 -11.26
N ILE A 78 14.77 -11.10 -10.61
CA ILE A 78 14.97 -9.67 -10.27
C ILE A 78 15.00 -8.82 -11.55
N LEU A 79 15.76 -9.24 -12.56
CA LEU A 79 15.83 -8.51 -13.83
C LEU A 79 14.47 -8.45 -14.54
N LYS A 80 13.70 -9.55 -14.55
CA LYS A 80 12.34 -9.57 -15.11
C LYS A 80 11.40 -8.66 -14.33
N MET A 81 11.43 -8.71 -13.00
CA MET A 81 10.65 -7.84 -12.14
C MET A 81 10.97 -6.37 -12.41
N ASN A 82 12.24 -6.01 -12.47
CA ASN A 82 12.67 -4.65 -12.77
C ASN A 82 12.19 -4.17 -14.15
N ALA A 83 12.19 -5.05 -15.16
CA ALA A 83 11.67 -4.73 -16.48
C ALA A 83 10.14 -4.52 -16.46
N ASP A 84 9.38 -5.34 -15.73
CA ASP A 84 7.93 -5.18 -15.62
C ASP A 84 7.57 -3.91 -14.82
N ILE A 85 8.30 -3.60 -13.74
CA ILE A 85 8.17 -2.34 -12.98
C ILE A 85 8.48 -1.14 -13.88
N PHE A 86 9.59 -1.20 -14.62
CA PHE A 86 9.99 -0.13 -15.54
C PHE A 86 8.94 0.09 -16.63
N SER A 87 8.44 -0.99 -17.24
CA SER A 87 7.38 -0.97 -18.25
C SER A 87 6.11 -0.29 -17.70
N TYR A 88 5.70 -0.64 -16.50
CA TYR A 88 4.54 -0.04 -15.83
C TYR A 88 4.73 1.47 -15.60
N ILE A 89 5.86 1.88 -15.04
CA ILE A 89 6.15 3.27 -14.71
C ILE A 89 6.24 4.15 -15.96
N THR A 90 6.88 3.63 -17.01
CA THR A 90 7.16 4.40 -18.24
C THR A 90 6.04 4.31 -19.26
N GLY A 91 5.14 3.33 -19.12
CA GLY A 91 4.11 3.00 -20.10
C GLY A 91 4.69 2.44 -21.42
N LEU A 92 5.93 1.95 -21.40
CA LEU A 92 6.53 1.24 -22.53
C LEU A 92 6.03 -0.21 -22.57
N THR A 93 5.92 -0.76 -23.79
CA THR A 93 5.67 -2.19 -23.96
C THR A 93 6.89 -3.01 -23.53
N LYS A 94 6.72 -4.32 -23.37
CA LYS A 94 7.85 -5.23 -23.05
C LYS A 94 8.90 -5.25 -24.16
N GLU A 95 8.46 -5.17 -25.41
CA GLU A 95 9.33 -5.10 -26.58
C GLU A 95 10.15 -3.81 -26.56
N GLU A 96 9.52 -2.66 -26.32
CA GLU A 96 10.21 -1.37 -26.21
C GLU A 96 11.18 -1.36 -25.03
N THR A 97 10.75 -1.90 -23.87
CA THR A 97 11.58 -2.00 -22.67
C THR A 97 12.85 -2.83 -22.90
N SER A 98 12.75 -3.90 -23.72
CA SER A 98 13.91 -4.74 -24.06
C SER A 98 14.98 -4.02 -24.88
N LEU A 99 14.63 -2.89 -25.49
CA LEU A 99 15.54 -2.06 -26.30
C LEU A 99 16.12 -0.87 -25.51
N VAL A 100 15.69 -0.66 -24.27
CA VAL A 100 16.18 0.43 -23.41
C VAL A 100 17.52 0.05 -22.80
N ASP A 101 18.42 1.03 -22.66
CA ASP A 101 19.70 0.84 -22.00
C ASP A 101 19.51 0.42 -20.51
N VAL A 102 20.25 -0.59 -20.09
CA VAL A 102 20.22 -1.10 -18.70
C VAL A 102 20.47 0.00 -17.68
N SER A 103 21.33 0.97 -17.99
CA SER A 103 21.60 2.11 -17.13
C SER A 103 20.37 2.98 -16.86
N GLN A 104 19.49 3.15 -17.84
CA GLN A 104 18.25 3.90 -17.70
C GLN A 104 17.22 3.13 -16.86
N ILE A 105 17.09 1.82 -17.06
CA ILE A 105 16.25 0.96 -16.22
C ILE A 105 16.72 1.05 -14.78
N THR A 106 18.02 0.89 -14.54
CA THR A 106 18.61 0.96 -13.19
C THR A 106 18.37 2.32 -12.53
N GLN A 107 18.46 3.41 -13.29
CA GLN A 107 18.20 4.76 -12.78
C GLN A 107 16.74 4.91 -12.30
N VAL A 108 15.76 4.46 -13.10
CA VAL A 108 14.34 4.52 -12.72
C VAL A 108 14.06 3.65 -11.50
N ILE A 109 14.53 2.41 -11.49
CA ILE A 109 14.36 1.49 -10.35
C ILE A 109 15.00 2.07 -9.07
N SER A 110 16.18 2.69 -9.17
CA SER A 110 16.83 3.35 -8.04
C SER A 110 15.99 4.48 -7.45
N LEU A 111 15.26 5.24 -8.28
CA LEU A 111 14.37 6.31 -7.81
C LEU A 111 13.16 5.73 -7.06
N ILE A 112 12.59 4.63 -7.56
CA ILE A 112 11.47 3.95 -6.89
C ILE A 112 11.93 3.32 -5.57
N ASN A 113 13.11 2.70 -5.53
CA ASN A 113 13.64 2.12 -4.31
C ASN A 113 13.84 3.16 -3.19
N LYS A 114 14.13 4.42 -3.52
CA LYS A 114 14.17 5.50 -2.52
C LYS A 114 12.81 5.80 -1.89
N LEU A 115 11.70 5.53 -2.58
CA LEU A 115 10.35 5.68 -2.02
C LEU A 115 10.04 4.58 -1.01
N THR A 116 10.67 3.40 -1.13
CA THR A 116 10.47 2.29 -0.18
C THR A 116 11.26 2.46 1.12
N GLU A 117 12.09 3.52 1.25
CA GLU A 117 12.63 3.91 2.55
C GLU A 117 11.47 4.21 3.52
N GLU A 118 11.68 3.87 4.78
CA GLU A 118 10.66 3.94 5.82
C GLU A 118 9.95 5.30 5.85
N TYR A 119 8.63 5.30 5.63
CA TYR A 119 7.80 6.48 5.78
C TYR A 119 7.75 6.90 7.26
N LYS A 120 8.08 8.14 7.54
CA LYS A 120 7.97 8.70 8.89
C LYS A 120 6.66 9.46 9.04
N PRO A 121 5.73 8.99 9.87
CA PRO A 121 4.45 9.67 10.05
C PRO A 121 4.64 11.06 10.62
N LYS A 122 3.88 12.01 10.08
CA LYS A 122 3.90 13.43 10.45
C LYS A 122 2.83 13.77 11.51
N GLY A 123 1.92 12.81 11.78
CA GLY A 123 0.80 13.00 12.70
C GLY A 123 -0.30 13.87 12.10
N MET A 124 -0.65 13.64 10.85
CA MET A 124 -1.74 14.38 10.19
C MET A 124 -3.08 14.10 10.87
N SER A 125 -3.85 15.14 11.12
CA SER A 125 -5.24 15.04 11.63
C SER A 125 -6.30 15.28 10.56
N SER A 126 -5.88 15.78 9.39
CA SER A 126 -6.75 16.09 8.25
C SER A 126 -5.96 16.12 6.95
N PHE A 127 -6.68 15.97 5.84
CA PHE A 127 -6.13 16.06 4.50
C PHE A 127 -7.11 16.82 3.57
N GLU A 128 -6.60 17.35 2.48
CA GLU A 128 -7.40 17.97 1.43
C GLU A 128 -7.46 17.05 0.21
N PHE A 129 -8.65 16.86 -0.33
CA PHE A 129 -8.87 16.08 -1.53
C PHE A 129 -10.01 16.68 -2.36
N GLU A 130 -9.78 16.92 -3.64
CA GLU A 130 -10.73 17.56 -4.56
C GLU A 130 -11.32 18.89 -4.02
N GLY A 131 -10.48 19.69 -3.37
CA GLY A 131 -10.88 20.97 -2.77
C GLY A 131 -11.76 20.85 -1.52
N GLN A 132 -11.92 19.64 -0.98
CA GLN A 132 -12.65 19.38 0.25
C GLN A 132 -11.66 18.95 1.35
N LYS A 133 -11.91 19.39 2.58
CA LYS A 133 -11.12 19.01 3.75
C LYS A 133 -11.78 17.88 4.51
N TYR A 134 -11.06 16.77 4.67
CA TYR A 134 -11.45 15.60 5.44
C TYR A 134 -10.61 15.47 6.70
N TYR A 135 -11.18 14.89 7.75
CA TYR A 135 -10.53 14.71 9.03
C TYR A 135 -10.42 13.23 9.37
N PHE A 136 -9.29 12.83 9.94
CA PHE A 136 -9.17 11.54 10.60
C PHE A 136 -10.01 11.53 11.87
N PRO A 137 -10.56 10.38 12.29
CA PRO A 137 -11.29 10.29 13.55
C PRO A 137 -10.40 10.73 14.71
N SER A 138 -10.87 11.62 15.52
CA SER A 138 -10.15 12.09 16.71
C SER A 138 -11.12 12.35 17.87
N GLU A 139 -10.60 12.43 19.09
CA GLU A 139 -11.39 12.74 20.28
C GLU A 139 -12.11 14.09 20.16
N PHE A 140 -11.56 15.03 19.40
CA PHE A 140 -12.16 16.34 19.15
C PHE A 140 -13.24 16.31 18.07
N PHE A 141 -13.18 15.36 17.15
CA PHE A 141 -14.14 15.15 16.09
C PHE A 141 -14.92 13.85 16.36
N ARG A 142 -15.81 13.88 17.35
CA ARG A 142 -16.61 12.73 17.82
C ARG A 142 -17.62 12.19 16.80
N LYS A 143 -17.33 12.24 15.51
CA LYS A 143 -18.27 11.82 14.46
C LYS A 143 -18.16 10.34 14.10
N SER A 144 -17.04 9.67 14.43
CA SER A 144 -16.92 8.23 14.19
C SER A 144 -17.34 7.45 15.44
N THR A 145 -18.22 6.49 15.25
CA THR A 145 -18.70 5.61 16.33
C THR A 145 -17.80 4.39 16.47
N TYR A 146 -17.96 3.65 17.54
CA TYR A 146 -17.31 2.34 17.72
C TYR A 146 -17.76 1.35 16.62
N GLY A 147 -19.02 1.47 16.15
CA GLY A 147 -19.55 0.70 15.04
C GLY A 147 -18.77 0.95 13.74
N ASP A 148 -18.47 2.20 13.41
CA ASP A 148 -17.69 2.56 12.23
C ASP A 148 -16.28 1.92 12.26
N PHE A 149 -15.66 1.85 13.44
CA PHE A 149 -14.37 1.15 13.60
C PHE A 149 -14.48 -0.35 13.40
N ILE A 150 -15.54 -1.00 13.93
CA ILE A 150 -15.78 -2.44 13.70
C ILE A 150 -15.98 -2.69 12.21
N GLU A 151 -16.83 -1.94 11.55
CA GLU A 151 -17.09 -2.04 10.11
C GLU A 151 -15.80 -1.89 9.31
N SER A 152 -15.02 -0.85 9.58
CA SER A 152 -13.74 -0.61 8.94
C SER A 152 -12.77 -1.78 9.12
N THR A 153 -12.65 -2.34 10.34
CA THR A 153 -11.72 -3.45 10.60
C THR A 153 -12.20 -4.78 10.03
N GLN A 154 -13.51 -4.98 9.82
CA GLN A 154 -14.03 -6.17 9.14
C GLN A 154 -13.56 -6.27 7.69
N LEU A 155 -13.27 -5.15 7.04
CA LEU A 155 -12.73 -5.13 5.68
C LEU A 155 -11.36 -5.81 5.58
N ASP A 156 -10.59 -5.86 6.68
CA ASP A 156 -9.30 -6.55 6.69
C ASP A 156 -9.43 -8.05 6.42
N MET A 157 -10.60 -8.65 6.66
CA MET A 157 -10.86 -10.06 6.36
C MET A 157 -10.89 -10.35 4.85
N TYR A 158 -11.15 -9.34 4.03
CA TYR A 158 -11.25 -9.47 2.58
C TYR A 158 -9.95 -9.16 1.84
N ILE A 159 -8.89 -8.73 2.54
CA ILE A 159 -7.60 -8.34 1.92
C ILE A 159 -7.03 -9.44 1.02
N LYS A 160 -7.20 -10.71 1.40
CA LYS A 160 -6.67 -11.87 0.65
C LYS A 160 -7.38 -12.07 -0.70
N ASP A 161 -8.63 -11.62 -0.79
CA ASP A 161 -9.47 -11.78 -1.98
C ASP A 161 -9.34 -10.58 -2.94
N MET A 162 -8.63 -9.52 -2.52
CA MET A 162 -8.44 -8.31 -3.30
C MET A 162 -7.19 -8.37 -4.18
N GLU A 163 -7.29 -7.86 -5.41
CA GLU A 163 -6.20 -7.86 -6.39
C GLU A 163 -4.96 -7.13 -5.87
N ASN A 164 -5.14 -5.92 -5.34
CA ASN A 164 -4.07 -5.09 -4.79
C ASN A 164 -3.96 -5.24 -3.26
N GLY A 165 -4.65 -6.24 -2.67
CA GLY A 165 -4.61 -6.51 -1.24
C GLY A 165 -5.07 -5.33 -0.40
N ARG A 166 -4.25 -4.91 0.57
CA ARG A 166 -4.58 -3.82 1.50
C ARG A 166 -4.85 -2.47 0.80
N PHE A 167 -4.25 -2.23 -0.37
CA PHE A 167 -4.44 -0.96 -1.09
C PHE A 167 -5.80 -0.84 -1.78
N ASP A 168 -6.55 -1.93 -1.90
CA ASP A 168 -7.96 -1.88 -2.31
C ASP A 168 -8.89 -1.61 -1.11
N VAL A 169 -8.51 -2.04 0.10
CA VAL A 169 -9.30 -1.90 1.32
C VAL A 169 -9.14 -0.52 1.97
N LEU A 170 -7.94 0.04 1.99
CA LEU A 170 -7.66 1.33 2.65
C LEU A 170 -8.55 2.49 2.20
N PRO A 171 -8.86 2.67 0.90
CA PRO A 171 -9.79 3.73 0.46
C PRO A 171 -11.20 3.57 1.05
N GLU A 172 -11.69 2.35 1.20
CA GLU A 172 -13.00 2.07 1.80
C GLU A 172 -12.98 2.31 3.32
N GLN A 173 -11.95 1.84 4.02
CA GLN A 173 -11.75 2.16 5.44
C GLN A 173 -11.72 3.68 5.67
N MET A 174 -11.04 4.43 4.81
CA MET A 174 -11.02 5.88 4.87
C MET A 174 -12.39 6.48 4.56
N ALA A 175 -13.15 5.93 3.61
CA ALA A 175 -14.49 6.41 3.29
C ALA A 175 -15.44 6.27 4.48
N ILE A 176 -15.33 5.18 5.24
CA ILE A 176 -16.09 4.92 6.47
C ILE A 176 -15.67 5.89 7.59
N LEU A 177 -14.38 6.05 7.81
CA LEU A 177 -13.84 6.72 9.00
C LEU A 177 -13.56 8.21 8.83
N CYS A 178 -13.09 8.65 7.64
CA CYS A 178 -12.72 10.04 7.40
C CYS A 178 -13.91 10.85 6.89
N ARG A 179 -14.19 11.98 7.52
CA ARG A 179 -15.35 12.82 7.19
C ARG A 179 -14.99 14.30 7.12
N ARG A 180 -15.79 15.04 6.35
CA ARG A 180 -15.78 16.51 6.39
C ARG A 180 -16.42 16.98 7.70
N LEU A 181 -16.23 18.24 8.04
CA LEU A 181 -16.69 18.79 9.32
C LEU A 181 -18.19 18.59 9.55
N ASP A 182 -19.00 18.78 8.50
CA ASP A 182 -20.47 18.72 8.55
C ASP A 182 -21.07 17.47 7.89
N GLU A 183 -20.22 16.46 7.64
CA GLU A 183 -20.62 15.20 7.02
C GLU A 183 -21.09 14.21 8.09
N GLU A 184 -22.33 13.72 7.94
CA GLU A 184 -22.83 12.59 8.71
C GLU A 184 -22.48 11.27 8.05
N TYR A 185 -22.56 10.18 8.81
CA TYR A 185 -22.35 8.84 8.25
C TYR A 185 -23.51 8.50 7.31
N ASP A 186 -23.16 8.08 6.11
CA ASP A 186 -24.08 7.62 5.07
C ASP A 186 -23.52 6.39 4.38
N GLU A 187 -24.07 5.23 4.71
CA GLU A 187 -23.64 3.92 4.18
C GLU A 187 -23.79 3.87 2.65
N GLU A 188 -24.83 4.50 2.09
CA GLU A 188 -25.08 4.49 0.65
C GLU A 188 -24.02 5.30 -0.13
N ALA A 189 -23.39 6.28 0.53
CA ALA A 189 -22.36 7.11 -0.08
C ALA A 189 -20.95 6.49 0.01
N ILE A 190 -20.74 5.45 0.83
CA ILE A 190 -19.41 4.84 1.03
C ILE A 190 -18.80 4.32 -0.25
N PRO A 191 -19.47 3.55 -1.13
CA PRO A 191 -18.86 3.03 -2.36
C PRO A 191 -18.32 4.12 -3.28
N ASP A 192 -19.10 5.17 -3.53
CA ASP A 192 -18.71 6.30 -4.39
C ASP A 192 -17.52 7.08 -3.78
N LYS A 193 -17.53 7.26 -2.47
CA LYS A 193 -16.45 7.94 -1.74
C LYS A 193 -15.17 7.10 -1.74
N SER A 194 -15.29 5.78 -1.57
CA SER A 194 -14.18 4.85 -1.65
C SER A 194 -13.51 4.89 -3.02
N GLU A 195 -14.31 4.85 -4.10
CA GLU A 195 -13.76 4.91 -5.46
C GLU A 195 -13.01 6.23 -5.71
N LYS A 196 -13.54 7.36 -5.24
CA LYS A 196 -12.82 8.65 -5.29
C LYS A 196 -11.52 8.60 -4.50
N PHE A 197 -11.51 8.00 -3.31
CA PHE A 197 -10.34 7.92 -2.44
C PHE A 197 -9.21 7.03 -2.99
N ARG A 198 -9.47 6.23 -4.03
CA ARG A 198 -8.40 5.58 -4.82
C ARG A 198 -7.46 6.57 -5.49
N GLY A 199 -7.89 7.82 -5.65
CA GLY A 199 -7.08 8.94 -6.13
C GLY A 199 -6.25 9.64 -5.05
N LEU A 200 -6.39 9.28 -3.76
CA LEU A 200 -5.59 9.85 -2.68
C LEU A 200 -4.12 9.51 -2.85
N THR A 201 -3.27 10.42 -2.39
CA THR A 201 -1.82 10.24 -2.42
C THR A 201 -1.34 9.35 -1.28
N MET A 202 -0.25 8.63 -1.51
CA MET A 202 0.26 7.63 -0.59
C MET A 202 0.74 8.22 0.74
N ASP A 203 1.14 9.46 0.79
CA ASP A 203 1.46 10.12 2.07
C ASP A 203 0.24 10.23 3.00
N VAL A 204 -0.94 10.52 2.46
CA VAL A 204 -2.21 10.51 3.20
C VAL A 204 -2.58 9.09 3.64
N ILE A 205 -2.41 8.12 2.75
CA ILE A 205 -2.69 6.70 3.03
C ILE A 205 -1.79 6.16 4.15
N TRP A 206 -0.51 6.49 4.14
CA TRP A 206 0.43 6.10 5.20
C TRP A 206 0.04 6.71 6.55
N GLU A 207 -0.28 8.01 6.58
CA GLU A 207 -0.76 8.66 7.81
C GLU A 207 -2.01 7.97 8.38
N PHE A 208 -2.97 7.63 7.51
CA PHE A 208 -4.16 6.91 7.91
C PHE A 208 -3.86 5.49 8.41
N SER A 209 -2.96 4.77 7.75
CA SER A 209 -2.55 3.43 8.19
C SER A 209 -1.91 3.45 9.56
N PHE A 210 -1.03 4.39 9.84
CA PHE A 210 -0.46 4.58 11.18
C PHE A 210 -1.52 4.94 12.21
N PHE A 211 -2.45 5.82 11.85
CA PHE A 211 -3.58 6.16 12.70
C PHE A 211 -4.40 4.91 13.07
N LEU A 212 -4.80 4.09 12.09
CA LEU A 212 -5.56 2.86 12.31
C LEU A 212 -4.81 1.90 13.24
N THR A 213 -3.53 1.65 12.99
CA THR A 213 -2.70 0.77 13.81
C THR A 213 -2.70 1.23 15.26
N GLN A 214 -2.48 2.52 15.52
CA GLN A 214 -2.48 3.07 16.86
C GLN A 214 -3.84 2.94 17.56
N GLN A 215 -4.95 3.18 16.84
CA GLN A 215 -6.30 3.04 17.42
C GLN A 215 -6.63 1.58 17.72
N THR A 216 -6.33 0.67 16.80
CA THR A 216 -6.53 -0.77 17.00
C THR A 216 -5.73 -1.28 18.20
N GLU A 217 -4.46 -0.90 18.34
CA GLU A 217 -3.64 -1.25 19.49
C GLU A 217 -4.23 -0.73 20.82
N ARG A 218 -4.72 0.52 20.83
CA ARG A 218 -5.39 1.08 22.01
C ARG A 218 -6.62 0.28 22.40
N LEU A 219 -7.49 -0.04 21.43
CA LEU A 219 -8.73 -0.79 21.67
C LEU A 219 -8.44 -2.21 22.15
N VAL A 220 -7.45 -2.89 21.54
CA VAL A 220 -7.02 -4.24 21.96
C VAL A 220 -6.47 -4.24 23.37
N LYS A 221 -5.62 -3.26 23.74
CA LYS A 221 -5.06 -3.13 25.10
C LYS A 221 -6.13 -2.88 26.17
N LEU A 222 -7.26 -2.30 25.78
CA LEU A 222 -8.41 -2.08 26.68
C LEU A 222 -9.34 -3.31 26.76
N SER A 223 -9.12 -4.35 25.94
CA SER A 223 -9.99 -5.52 25.94
C SER A 223 -9.76 -6.39 27.19
N PRO A 224 -10.82 -6.97 27.78
CA PRO A 224 -10.70 -7.89 28.91
C PRO A 224 -9.78 -9.09 28.62
N THR A 225 -9.80 -9.59 27.39
CA THR A 225 -8.94 -10.71 26.95
C THR A 225 -7.46 -10.38 27.02
N TYR A 226 -7.07 -9.14 26.66
CA TYR A 226 -5.69 -8.68 26.79
C TYR A 226 -5.27 -8.58 28.24
N LEU A 227 -6.13 -8.04 29.11
CA LEU A 227 -5.87 -7.92 30.55
C LEU A 227 -5.68 -9.29 31.22
N VAL A 228 -6.49 -10.29 30.85
CA VAL A 228 -6.34 -11.67 31.35
C VAL A 228 -5.00 -12.26 30.93
N LYS A 229 -4.56 -12.09 29.66
CA LYS A 229 -3.24 -12.56 29.22
C LYS A 229 -2.09 -11.91 29.99
N GLN A 230 -2.17 -10.61 30.30
CA GLN A 230 -1.15 -9.91 31.07
C GLN A 230 -1.06 -10.42 32.52
N LEU A 231 -2.18 -10.73 33.15
CA LEU A 231 -2.21 -11.29 34.49
C LEU A 231 -1.57 -12.70 34.55
N GLN A 232 -1.83 -13.54 33.53
CA GLN A 232 -1.23 -14.88 33.46
C GLN A 232 0.29 -14.89 33.26
N VAL A 233 0.84 -13.85 32.59
CA VAL A 233 2.29 -13.72 32.39
C VAL A 233 3.02 -13.25 33.66
N GLN A 234 2.32 -12.56 34.58
CA GLN A 234 2.91 -12.08 35.82
C GLN A 234 2.93 -13.14 36.94
N GLU A 235 2.24 -14.27 36.75
CA GLU A 235 2.21 -15.39 37.70
C GLU A 235 3.26 -16.48 37.41
N LEU A 236 4.13 -16.29 36.38
CA LEU A 236 5.25 -17.16 36.00
C LEU A 236 6.60 -16.52 36.35
#